data_b3c68600e7516c9fa7d273d428e3cad3
#
_entry.id   b3c68600e7516c9fa7d273d428e3cad3
#
_cell.length_a   1.000
_cell.length_b   1.000
_cell.length_c   1.000
_cell.angle_alpha   90.00
_cell.angle_beta   90.00
_cell.angle_gamma   90.00
#
_symmetry.space_group_name_H-M   'P 1'
#
loop_
_entity.id
_entity.type
_entity.pdbx_description
1 polymer ?
#
loop_
_entity_poly.entity_id
_entity_poly.type
_entity_poly.pdbx_seq_one_letter_code
_entity_poly.pdbx_strand_id
1 'polypeptide(L)'
;VKDSKAGWSNAFRELLALLYSGSIPKWDVSKVCPEGAKLKTFGGRASGPEPLVDLFKFAIATFKEAAGRKLNSVECHDLVCKVADIVVVGGVRRSALISLSNLSDDRMRGAKNGQWWINEPQRALANNSAAYTERPQMELFMKEWLSLIESKSGERGIFNRAAAMKKAVDGGRRDPSKIVGINPCAEITLRSAGLCNLSEVVIRYEDTLETLKEKVRIATIIGTYQSLLTDFRYVRNIWKKNQEEERLLGVSLTGIMDHPVLSQTNEEAANWLKEMKAHAIAVNSEWSEKLGINQSVAITTVKPSGTVSQLVDSASGIHPRYSEHYIR
;
A
#
# COMPACT_ATOMS: atom_id res chain seq x y z
N VAL A 1 -21.67 14.51 -15.15
CA VAL A 1 -20.38 14.36 -14.44
C VAL A 1 -19.32 15.16 -15.18
N LYS A 2 -18.45 15.91 -14.46
CA LYS A 2 -17.30 16.61 -15.05
C LYS A 2 -16.13 15.66 -15.24
N ASP A 3 -15.41 15.77 -16.37
CA ASP A 3 -14.22 14.98 -16.66
C ASP A 3 -12.98 15.48 -15.88
N SER A 4 -12.97 15.17 -14.59
CA SER A 4 -11.87 15.51 -13.67
C SER A 4 -11.94 14.63 -12.41
N LYS A 5 -10.82 14.45 -11.70
CA LYS A 5 -10.78 13.76 -10.41
C LYS A 5 -11.82 14.29 -9.43
N ALA A 6 -11.92 15.62 -9.29
CA ALA A 6 -12.91 16.26 -8.43
C ALA A 6 -14.35 16.03 -8.93
N GLY A 7 -14.58 16.04 -10.25
CA GLY A 7 -15.87 15.77 -10.85
C GLY A 7 -16.38 14.36 -10.57
N TRP A 8 -15.51 13.36 -10.72
CA TRP A 8 -15.85 11.96 -10.42
C TRP A 8 -16.09 11.74 -8.92
N SER A 9 -15.22 12.30 -8.08
CA SER A 9 -15.37 12.21 -6.62
C SER A 9 -16.67 12.87 -6.12
N ASN A 10 -17.02 14.04 -6.65
CA ASN A 10 -18.24 14.73 -6.29
C ASN A 10 -19.48 13.97 -6.74
N ALA A 11 -19.48 13.44 -7.97
CA ALA A 11 -20.58 12.63 -8.48
C ALA A 11 -20.81 11.37 -7.64
N PHE A 12 -19.74 10.67 -7.25
CA PHE A 12 -19.86 9.52 -6.37
C PHE A 12 -20.35 9.89 -4.97
N ARG A 13 -19.89 11.01 -4.41
CA ARG A 13 -20.36 11.50 -3.12
C ARG A 13 -21.85 11.84 -3.15
N GLU A 14 -22.32 12.50 -4.20
CA GLU A 14 -23.73 12.83 -4.41
C GLU A 14 -24.58 11.57 -4.57
N LEU A 15 -24.08 10.57 -5.34
CA LEU A 15 -24.74 9.28 -5.48
C LEU A 15 -24.91 8.61 -4.12
N LEU A 16 -23.86 8.52 -3.30
CA LEU A 16 -23.96 7.93 -1.97
C LEU A 16 -24.96 8.69 -1.07
N ALA A 17 -24.94 10.03 -1.09
CA ALA A 17 -25.87 10.83 -0.31
C ALA A 17 -27.35 10.57 -0.69
N LEU A 18 -27.63 10.43 -1.99
CA LEU A 18 -28.97 10.08 -2.48
C LEU A 18 -29.39 8.66 -2.09
N LEU A 19 -28.47 7.70 -2.17
CA LEU A 19 -28.73 6.32 -1.74
C LEU A 19 -29.04 6.24 -0.25
N TYR A 20 -28.32 7.00 0.60
CA TYR A 20 -28.64 7.11 2.04
C TYR A 20 -30.01 7.76 2.31
N SER A 21 -30.51 8.63 1.43
CA SER A 21 -31.86 9.20 1.52
C SER A 21 -32.93 8.30 0.90
N GLY A 22 -32.59 7.10 0.43
CA GLY A 22 -33.54 6.19 -0.20
C GLY A 22 -33.86 6.49 -1.68
N SER A 23 -33.10 7.40 -2.31
CA SER A 23 -33.31 7.81 -3.69
C SER A 23 -32.30 7.15 -4.62
N ILE A 24 -32.73 6.71 -5.80
CA ILE A 24 -31.85 6.19 -6.85
C ILE A 24 -31.53 7.33 -7.82
N PRO A 25 -30.27 7.80 -7.90
CA PRO A 25 -29.91 8.92 -8.76
C PRO A 25 -29.89 8.54 -10.24
N LYS A 26 -30.13 9.52 -11.09
CA LYS A 26 -29.80 9.48 -12.52
C LYS A 26 -28.50 10.26 -12.74
N TRP A 27 -27.70 9.84 -13.71
CA TRP A 27 -26.43 10.50 -14.06
C TRP A 27 -26.30 10.74 -15.55
N ASP A 28 -25.51 11.73 -15.90
CA ASP A 28 -25.08 12.04 -17.26
C ASP A 28 -23.57 12.06 -17.31
N VAL A 29 -22.98 11.21 -18.14
CA VAL A 29 -21.54 11.07 -18.38
C VAL A 29 -21.08 11.57 -19.74
N SER A 30 -21.95 12.27 -20.47
CA SER A 30 -21.68 12.76 -21.83
C SER A 30 -20.45 13.68 -21.92
N LYS A 31 -20.05 14.30 -20.79
CA LYS A 31 -18.87 15.18 -20.70
C LYS A 31 -17.58 14.45 -20.34
N VAL A 32 -17.62 13.13 -20.07
CA VAL A 32 -16.44 12.32 -19.78
C VAL A 32 -15.77 11.93 -21.10
N CYS A 33 -14.44 12.03 -21.18
CA CYS A 33 -13.69 11.64 -22.36
C CYS A 33 -14.00 10.21 -22.78
N PRO A 34 -14.23 9.96 -24.08
CA PRO A 34 -14.46 8.63 -24.58
C PRO A 34 -13.23 7.73 -24.43
N GLU A 35 -13.44 6.42 -24.41
CA GLU A 35 -12.35 5.46 -24.37
C GLU A 35 -11.36 5.68 -25.53
N GLY A 36 -10.07 5.51 -25.23
CA GLY A 36 -9.00 5.65 -26.21
C GLY A 36 -8.55 7.09 -26.47
N ALA A 37 -9.25 8.11 -25.99
CA ALA A 37 -8.83 9.52 -26.15
C ALA A 37 -7.46 9.76 -25.46
N LYS A 38 -6.60 10.61 -26.05
CA LYS A 38 -5.31 10.97 -25.44
C LYS A 38 -5.51 11.76 -24.15
N LEU A 39 -4.85 11.35 -23.10
CA LEU A 39 -4.81 12.08 -21.83
C LEU A 39 -3.86 13.30 -21.94
N LYS A 40 -4.33 14.46 -21.50
CA LYS A 40 -3.56 15.72 -21.63
C LYS A 40 -2.39 15.83 -20.63
N THR A 41 -2.46 15.15 -19.50
CA THR A 41 -1.59 15.40 -18.34
C THR A 41 -0.54 14.34 -18.06
N PHE A 42 -0.77 13.07 -18.39
CA PHE A 42 0.10 11.95 -17.96
C PHE A 42 0.55 11.01 -19.09
N GLY A 43 0.25 11.34 -20.33
CA GLY A 43 0.39 10.35 -21.39
C GLY A 43 -0.60 9.18 -21.22
N GLY A 44 -0.71 8.32 -22.24
CA GLY A 44 -1.67 7.22 -22.24
C GLY A 44 -3.04 7.63 -22.77
N ARG A 45 -4.00 6.71 -22.63
CA ARG A 45 -5.36 6.87 -23.17
C ARG A 45 -6.41 6.80 -22.06
N ALA A 46 -7.51 7.51 -22.26
CA ALA A 46 -8.65 7.50 -21.34
C ALA A 46 -9.34 6.12 -21.35
N SER A 47 -9.85 5.72 -20.19
CA SER A 47 -10.64 4.50 -20.01
C SER A 47 -12.12 4.66 -20.36
N GLY A 48 -12.56 5.86 -20.74
CA GLY A 48 -13.97 6.16 -20.96
C GLY A 48 -14.79 6.30 -19.67
N PRO A 49 -16.10 6.51 -19.80
CA PRO A 49 -17.00 6.64 -18.65
C PRO A 49 -17.41 5.31 -18.02
N GLU A 50 -17.22 4.18 -18.69
CA GLU A 50 -17.73 2.87 -18.26
C GLU A 50 -17.26 2.44 -16.86
N PRO A 51 -15.97 2.59 -16.47
CA PRO A 51 -15.56 2.24 -15.10
C PRO A 51 -16.34 3.00 -14.03
N LEU A 52 -16.64 4.29 -14.27
CA LEU A 52 -17.41 5.11 -13.34
C LEU A 52 -18.89 4.68 -13.28
N VAL A 53 -19.47 4.36 -14.42
CA VAL A 53 -20.85 3.86 -14.52
C VAL A 53 -20.98 2.52 -13.78
N ASP A 54 -20.02 1.63 -13.94
CA ASP A 54 -19.97 0.36 -13.22
C ASP A 54 -19.85 0.52 -11.71
N LEU A 55 -19.06 1.50 -11.24
CA LEU A 55 -19.01 1.87 -9.81
C LEU A 55 -20.39 2.33 -9.32
N PHE A 56 -21.10 3.14 -10.11
CA PHE A 56 -22.42 3.63 -9.72
C PHE A 56 -23.45 2.50 -9.63
N LYS A 57 -23.48 1.62 -10.64
CA LYS A 57 -24.35 0.44 -10.64
C LYS A 57 -24.04 -0.48 -9.46
N PHE A 58 -22.76 -0.75 -9.18
CA PHE A 58 -22.32 -1.56 -8.06
C PHE A 58 -22.78 -0.96 -6.72
N ALA A 59 -22.56 0.34 -6.49
CA ALA A 59 -22.99 1.01 -5.29
C ALA A 59 -24.51 0.95 -5.09
N ILE A 60 -25.29 1.16 -6.16
CA ILE A 60 -26.77 1.06 -6.11
C ILE A 60 -27.20 -0.36 -5.73
N ALA A 61 -26.61 -1.39 -6.29
CA ALA A 61 -26.91 -2.78 -5.97
C ALA A 61 -26.62 -3.07 -4.48
N THR A 62 -25.43 -2.72 -4.00
CA THR A 62 -25.01 -2.91 -2.60
C THR A 62 -25.96 -2.21 -1.62
N PHE A 63 -26.36 -0.96 -1.91
CA PHE A 63 -27.29 -0.21 -1.04
C PHE A 63 -28.72 -0.77 -1.06
N LYS A 64 -29.19 -1.27 -2.20
CA LYS A 64 -30.49 -1.95 -2.30
C LYS A 64 -30.54 -3.21 -1.45
N GLU A 65 -29.49 -4.03 -1.50
CA GLU A 65 -29.39 -5.25 -0.69
C GLU A 65 -29.27 -4.95 0.81
N ALA A 66 -28.70 -3.81 1.15
CA ALA A 66 -28.57 -3.35 2.52
C ALA A 66 -29.78 -2.52 3.01
N ALA A 67 -30.87 -2.41 2.24
CA ALA A 67 -32.03 -1.61 2.63
C ALA A 67 -32.57 -1.98 4.01
N GLY A 68 -32.78 -0.97 4.86
CA GLY A 68 -33.26 -1.15 6.24
C GLY A 68 -32.19 -1.53 7.28
N ARG A 69 -30.91 -1.63 6.90
CA ARG A 69 -29.79 -1.91 7.81
C ARG A 69 -28.55 -1.10 7.46
N LYS A 70 -27.57 -1.12 8.34
CA LYS A 70 -26.22 -0.58 8.02
C LYS A 70 -25.47 -1.53 7.09
N LEU A 71 -24.60 -0.95 6.26
CA LEU A 71 -23.61 -1.72 5.51
C LEU A 71 -22.73 -2.51 6.48
N ASN A 72 -22.44 -3.75 6.16
CA ASN A 72 -21.49 -4.57 6.91
C ASN A 72 -20.03 -4.33 6.46
N SER A 73 -19.08 -4.96 7.13
CA SER A 73 -17.65 -4.77 6.86
C SER A 73 -17.24 -5.15 5.44
N VAL A 74 -17.76 -6.25 4.91
CA VAL A 74 -17.46 -6.72 3.55
C VAL A 74 -18.08 -5.82 2.50
N GLU A 75 -19.32 -5.37 2.68
CA GLU A 75 -19.96 -4.41 1.77
C GLU A 75 -19.19 -3.08 1.70
N CYS A 76 -18.72 -2.58 2.85
CA CYS A 76 -17.84 -1.41 2.86
C CYS A 76 -16.51 -1.66 2.17
N HIS A 77 -15.90 -2.83 2.41
CA HIS A 77 -14.67 -3.27 1.75
C HIS A 77 -14.85 -3.33 0.23
N ASP A 78 -15.91 -3.94 -0.24
CA ASP A 78 -16.18 -4.13 -1.67
C ASP A 78 -16.44 -2.81 -2.39
N LEU A 79 -17.15 -1.87 -1.75
CA LEU A 79 -17.31 -0.50 -2.27
C LEU A 79 -15.96 0.22 -2.41
N VAL A 80 -15.08 0.13 -1.41
CA VAL A 80 -13.73 0.74 -1.47
C VAL A 80 -12.89 0.07 -2.55
N CYS A 81 -12.95 -1.25 -2.69
CA CYS A 81 -12.29 -1.98 -3.77
C CYS A 81 -12.81 -1.52 -5.13
N LYS A 82 -14.12 -1.35 -5.29
CA LYS A 82 -14.72 -0.89 -6.55
C LYS A 82 -14.33 0.56 -6.88
N VAL A 83 -14.19 1.43 -5.87
CA VAL A 83 -13.61 2.77 -6.07
C VAL A 83 -12.16 2.69 -6.55
N ALA A 84 -11.37 1.77 -6.00
CA ALA A 84 -9.99 1.58 -6.45
C ALA A 84 -9.89 1.01 -7.86
N ASP A 85 -10.86 0.20 -8.27
CA ASP A 85 -10.94 -0.44 -9.59
C ASP A 85 -11.04 0.57 -10.74
N ILE A 86 -11.71 1.70 -10.51
CA ILE A 86 -11.84 2.76 -11.53
C ILE A 86 -10.57 3.62 -11.70
N VAL A 87 -9.56 3.47 -10.84
CA VAL A 87 -8.30 4.21 -10.96
C VAL A 87 -7.38 3.53 -11.97
N VAL A 88 -7.75 3.63 -13.24
CA VAL A 88 -7.04 3.03 -14.38
C VAL A 88 -6.47 4.12 -15.26
N VAL A 89 -5.21 3.99 -15.67
CA VAL A 89 -4.55 4.86 -16.65
C VAL A 89 -3.87 4.00 -17.71
N GLY A 90 -4.28 4.17 -18.97
CA GLY A 90 -3.70 3.42 -20.09
C GLY A 90 -3.88 1.92 -20.00
N GLY A 91 -5.00 1.44 -19.44
CA GLY A 91 -5.29 0.02 -19.23
C GLY A 91 -4.54 -0.61 -18.04
N VAL A 92 -3.72 0.16 -17.32
CA VAL A 92 -2.96 -0.33 -16.17
C VAL A 92 -3.59 0.17 -14.87
N ARG A 93 -3.87 -0.75 -13.96
CA ARG A 93 -4.35 -0.45 -12.61
C ARG A 93 -3.30 0.33 -11.81
N ARG A 94 -3.70 1.43 -11.17
CA ARG A 94 -2.81 2.36 -10.45
C ARG A 94 -3.09 2.42 -8.95
N SER A 95 -3.94 1.56 -8.43
CA SER A 95 -4.24 1.51 -7.00
C SER A 95 -4.07 0.10 -6.42
N ALA A 96 -3.74 0.06 -5.15
CA ALA A 96 -3.71 -1.14 -4.33
C ALA A 96 -4.19 -0.78 -2.94
N LEU A 97 -4.83 -1.72 -2.26
CA LEU A 97 -5.39 -1.55 -0.93
C LEU A 97 -4.83 -2.62 0.03
N ILE A 98 -4.85 -2.32 1.31
CA ILE A 98 -4.84 -3.32 2.36
C ILE A 98 -6.04 -3.08 3.26
N SER A 99 -6.79 -4.12 3.55
CA SER A 99 -7.87 -4.13 4.52
C SER A 99 -7.40 -4.82 5.79
N LEU A 100 -7.39 -4.06 6.89
CA LEU A 100 -7.08 -4.58 8.21
C LEU A 100 -8.38 -4.74 9.00
N SER A 101 -8.65 -5.94 9.48
CA SER A 101 -9.87 -6.27 10.21
C SER A 101 -9.57 -6.95 11.53
N ASN A 102 -10.53 -6.90 12.45
CA ASN A 102 -10.40 -7.56 13.74
C ASN A 102 -10.53 -9.08 13.60
N LEU A 103 -9.93 -9.83 14.51
CA LEU A 103 -10.05 -11.29 14.58
C LEU A 103 -11.51 -11.77 14.72
N SER A 104 -12.38 -10.97 15.34
CA SER A 104 -13.82 -11.25 15.49
C SER A 104 -14.65 -11.02 14.23
N ASP A 105 -14.07 -10.48 13.16
CA ASP A 105 -14.79 -10.23 11.92
C ASP A 105 -14.78 -11.48 11.01
N ASP A 106 -15.78 -12.34 11.21
CA ASP A 106 -15.93 -13.57 10.43
C ASP A 106 -16.23 -13.31 8.94
N ARG A 107 -16.88 -12.18 8.60
CA ARG A 107 -17.16 -11.81 7.22
C ARG A 107 -15.86 -11.51 6.47
N MET A 108 -15.00 -10.70 7.08
CA MET A 108 -13.70 -10.39 6.50
C MET A 108 -12.76 -11.61 6.48
N ARG A 109 -12.90 -12.55 7.43
CA ARG A 109 -12.16 -13.82 7.40
C ARG A 109 -12.50 -14.62 6.16
N GLY A 110 -13.78 -14.70 5.79
CA GLY A 110 -14.26 -15.46 4.65
C GLY A 110 -14.33 -14.68 3.33
N ALA A 111 -13.91 -13.42 3.28
CA ALA A 111 -14.12 -12.54 2.12
C ALA A 111 -13.51 -13.08 0.82
N LYS A 112 -12.44 -13.87 0.90
CA LYS A 112 -11.77 -14.50 -0.24
C LYS A 112 -11.81 -16.03 -0.19
N ASN A 113 -12.90 -16.59 0.28
CA ASN A 113 -13.13 -18.04 0.23
C ASN A 113 -13.78 -18.43 -1.10
N GLY A 114 -13.58 -19.69 -1.51
CA GLY A 114 -14.17 -20.25 -2.73
C GLY A 114 -13.70 -19.53 -3.99
N GLN A 115 -14.60 -19.39 -4.96
CA GLN A 115 -14.32 -18.78 -6.29
C GLN A 115 -14.54 -17.26 -6.27
N TRP A 116 -14.04 -16.57 -5.24
CA TRP A 116 -14.23 -15.13 -5.08
C TRP A 116 -13.75 -14.29 -6.28
N TRP A 117 -12.72 -14.74 -6.99
CA TRP A 117 -12.20 -14.05 -8.19
C TRP A 117 -13.18 -14.03 -9.38
N ILE A 118 -14.20 -14.91 -9.37
CA ILE A 118 -15.30 -14.92 -10.34
C ILE A 118 -16.48 -14.09 -9.80
N ASN A 119 -16.89 -14.36 -8.57
CA ASN A 119 -18.10 -13.79 -7.98
C ASN A 119 -17.91 -12.35 -7.49
N GLU A 120 -16.71 -12.03 -7.00
CA GLU A 120 -16.37 -10.75 -6.37
C GLU A 120 -15.01 -10.23 -6.86
N PRO A 121 -14.83 -10.05 -8.18
CA PRO A 121 -13.52 -9.77 -8.76
C PRO A 121 -12.88 -8.46 -8.26
N GLN A 122 -13.66 -7.47 -7.79
CA GLN A 122 -13.15 -6.25 -7.19
C GLN A 122 -12.27 -6.51 -5.96
N ARG A 123 -12.46 -7.63 -5.24
CA ARG A 123 -11.64 -8.01 -4.06
C ARG A 123 -10.18 -8.27 -4.40
N ALA A 124 -9.85 -8.46 -5.69
CA ALA A 124 -8.46 -8.54 -6.14
C ALA A 124 -7.67 -7.22 -5.94
N LEU A 125 -8.34 -6.10 -5.68
CA LEU A 125 -7.72 -4.81 -5.42
C LEU A 125 -7.13 -4.69 -4.02
N ALA A 126 -7.58 -5.51 -3.07
CA ALA A 126 -7.16 -5.44 -1.69
C ALA A 126 -6.41 -6.71 -1.26
N ASN A 127 -5.31 -6.53 -0.54
CA ASN A 127 -4.79 -7.56 0.36
C ASN A 127 -5.58 -7.47 1.67
N ASN A 128 -5.94 -8.60 2.26
CA ASN A 128 -6.69 -8.64 3.50
C ASN A 128 -5.83 -9.24 4.62
N SER A 129 -5.78 -8.59 5.79
CA SER A 129 -5.06 -9.09 6.96
C SER A 129 -5.85 -8.90 8.25
N ALA A 130 -5.67 -9.82 9.18
CA ALA A 130 -6.15 -9.68 10.55
C ALA A 130 -5.13 -8.89 11.37
N ALA A 131 -5.57 -7.89 12.13
CA ALA A 131 -4.72 -7.08 12.99
C ALA A 131 -4.67 -7.66 14.41
N TYR A 132 -3.50 -8.13 14.83
CA TYR A 132 -3.23 -8.66 16.16
C TYR A 132 -2.70 -7.53 17.05
N THR A 133 -3.47 -7.12 18.02
CA THR A 133 -3.11 -6.07 19.00
C THR A 133 -2.52 -6.65 20.28
N GLU A 134 -2.79 -7.93 20.53
CA GLU A 134 -2.35 -8.69 21.68
C GLU A 134 -2.19 -10.17 21.28
N ARG A 135 -1.69 -10.98 22.20
CA ARG A 135 -1.65 -12.43 21.98
C ARG A 135 -3.08 -12.98 22.01
N PRO A 136 -3.58 -13.58 20.93
CA PRO A 136 -4.92 -14.14 20.90
C PRO A 136 -5.01 -15.41 21.72
N GLN A 137 -6.22 -15.79 22.10
CA GLN A 137 -6.49 -17.12 22.63
C GLN A 137 -6.21 -18.17 21.54
N MET A 138 -5.75 -19.36 21.95
CA MET A 138 -5.34 -20.42 21.04
C MET A 138 -6.45 -20.83 20.06
N GLU A 139 -7.67 -20.95 20.55
CA GLU A 139 -8.84 -21.30 19.72
C GLU A 139 -9.05 -20.30 18.58
N LEU A 140 -9.03 -19.02 18.90
CA LEU A 140 -9.20 -17.95 17.90
C LEU A 140 -8.04 -17.93 16.88
N PHE A 141 -6.81 -18.12 17.36
CA PHE A 141 -5.64 -18.23 16.48
C PHE A 141 -5.76 -19.42 15.53
N MET A 142 -6.13 -20.59 16.04
CA MET A 142 -6.29 -21.79 15.22
C MET A 142 -7.39 -21.63 14.17
N LYS A 143 -8.48 -20.94 14.52
CA LYS A 143 -9.56 -20.62 13.56
C LYS A 143 -9.05 -19.75 12.40
N GLU A 144 -8.23 -18.74 12.68
CA GLU A 144 -7.58 -17.93 11.63
C GLU A 144 -6.61 -18.77 10.80
N TRP A 145 -5.81 -19.61 11.44
CA TRP A 145 -4.84 -20.44 10.76
C TRP A 145 -5.49 -21.45 9.81
N LEU A 146 -6.56 -22.09 10.24
CA LEU A 146 -7.34 -22.99 9.40
C LEU A 146 -7.95 -22.27 8.22
N SER A 147 -8.53 -21.08 8.42
CA SER A 147 -9.09 -20.26 7.35
C SER A 147 -8.03 -19.91 6.30
N LEU A 148 -6.80 -19.59 6.71
CA LEU A 148 -5.67 -19.37 5.80
C LEU A 148 -5.36 -20.58 4.92
N ILE A 149 -5.34 -21.77 5.52
CA ILE A 149 -5.09 -23.04 4.82
C ILE A 149 -6.23 -23.33 3.82
N GLU A 150 -7.47 -23.18 4.26
CA GLU A 150 -8.66 -23.48 3.46
C GLU A 150 -8.84 -22.51 2.28
N SER A 151 -8.51 -21.25 2.46
CA SER A 151 -8.61 -20.22 1.40
C SER A 151 -7.67 -20.47 0.23
N LYS A 152 -6.55 -21.18 0.44
CA LYS A 152 -5.49 -21.42 -0.56
C LYS A 152 -4.94 -20.15 -1.22
N SER A 153 -5.31 -18.98 -0.72
CA SER A 153 -4.92 -17.67 -1.25
C SER A 153 -3.86 -16.96 -0.41
N GLY A 154 -3.52 -17.51 0.78
CA GLY A 154 -2.65 -16.83 1.74
C GLY A 154 -3.31 -15.65 2.47
N GLU A 155 -4.60 -15.47 2.30
CA GLU A 155 -5.40 -14.41 2.92
C GLU A 155 -6.56 -15.00 3.77
N ARG A 156 -6.98 -14.31 4.81
CA ARG A 156 -6.41 -13.02 5.29
C ARG A 156 -5.08 -13.28 6.01
N GLY A 157 -4.11 -12.43 5.73
CA GLY A 157 -2.79 -12.48 6.33
C GLY A 157 -2.77 -12.05 7.81
N ILE A 158 -1.56 -12.00 8.38
CA ILE A 158 -1.34 -11.65 9.79
C ILE A 158 -0.58 -10.33 9.86
N PHE A 159 -1.18 -9.30 10.45
CA PHE A 159 -0.49 -8.08 10.85
C PHE A 159 -0.37 -8.01 12.38
N ASN A 160 0.84 -8.22 12.90
CA ASN A 160 1.11 -8.10 14.33
C ASN A 160 1.41 -6.64 14.69
N ARG A 161 0.37 -5.88 15.06
CA ARG A 161 0.48 -4.48 15.47
C ARG A 161 1.34 -4.32 16.73
N ALA A 162 1.21 -5.24 17.69
CA ALA A 162 2.00 -5.19 18.91
C ALA A 162 3.50 -5.31 18.62
N ALA A 163 3.90 -6.21 17.72
CA ALA A 163 5.30 -6.34 17.29
C ALA A 163 5.78 -5.10 16.52
N ALA A 164 4.94 -4.50 15.68
CA ALA A 164 5.25 -3.26 14.97
C ALA A 164 5.47 -2.09 15.94
N MET A 165 4.63 -1.97 16.98
CA MET A 165 4.78 -0.97 18.04
C MET A 165 6.08 -1.20 18.84
N LYS A 166 6.38 -2.45 19.22
CA LYS A 166 7.63 -2.82 19.89
C LYS A 166 8.84 -2.41 19.05
N LYS A 167 8.81 -2.68 17.75
CA LYS A 167 9.90 -2.29 16.83
C LYS A 167 10.11 -0.78 16.75
N ALA A 168 9.05 0.01 16.89
CA ALA A 168 9.17 1.47 16.96
C ALA A 168 9.82 1.92 18.27
N VAL A 169 9.50 1.29 19.41
CA VAL A 169 10.18 1.52 20.70
C VAL A 169 11.68 1.20 20.60
N ASP A 170 12.02 0.02 20.08
CA ASP A 170 13.41 -0.41 19.90
C ASP A 170 14.21 0.54 18.99
N GLY A 171 13.53 1.16 18.03
CA GLY A 171 14.12 2.16 17.12
C GLY A 171 14.35 3.53 17.77
N GLY A 172 13.65 3.86 18.85
CA GLY A 172 13.81 5.07 19.67
C GLY A 172 13.47 6.41 18.99
N ARG A 173 12.91 6.40 17.75
CA ARG A 173 12.68 7.62 16.96
C ARG A 173 11.21 7.87 16.63
N ARG A 174 10.35 6.89 16.80
CA ARG A 174 8.95 6.96 16.46
C ARG A 174 8.05 6.65 17.64
N ASP A 175 7.02 7.46 17.85
CA ASP A 175 5.98 7.19 18.85
C ASP A 175 5.19 5.91 18.44
N PRO A 176 5.27 4.83 19.23
CA PRO A 176 4.61 3.57 18.91
C PRO A 176 3.08 3.69 18.91
N SER A 177 2.50 4.59 19.69
CA SER A 177 1.04 4.77 19.77
C SER A 177 0.42 5.27 18.46
N LYS A 178 1.23 5.88 17.59
CA LYS A 178 0.80 6.36 16.27
C LYS A 178 0.69 5.25 15.23
N ILE A 179 1.21 4.05 15.48
CA ILE A 179 1.16 2.95 14.54
C ILE A 179 -0.22 2.29 14.59
N VAL A 180 -1.00 2.47 13.52
CA VAL A 180 -2.35 1.89 13.42
C VAL A 180 -2.48 0.85 12.32
N GLY A 181 -1.65 0.91 11.28
CA GLY A 181 -1.75 0.04 10.12
C GLY A 181 -0.46 -0.06 9.33
N ILE A 182 -0.60 -0.56 8.12
CA ILE A 182 0.49 -0.79 7.14
C ILE A 182 0.04 -0.35 5.75
N ASN A 183 0.99 -0.24 4.83
CA ASN A 183 0.69 -0.09 3.40
C ASN A 183 0.33 -1.46 2.76
N PRO A 184 -0.18 -1.49 1.52
CA PRO A 184 -0.66 -2.72 0.87
C PRO A 184 0.33 -3.88 0.80
N CYS A 185 1.62 -3.60 0.69
CA CYS A 185 2.67 -4.63 0.64
C CYS A 185 3.26 -4.96 2.03
N ALA A 186 2.75 -4.34 3.10
CA ALA A 186 3.09 -4.57 4.51
C ALA A 186 4.52 -4.20 4.94
N GLU A 187 5.31 -3.55 4.08
CA GLU A 187 6.68 -3.16 4.41
C GLU A 187 6.79 -1.87 5.23
N ILE A 188 5.73 -1.05 5.26
CA ILE A 188 5.71 0.23 5.98
C ILE A 188 4.60 0.24 7.02
N THR A 189 4.95 0.51 8.27
CA THR A 189 3.96 0.80 9.31
C THR A 189 3.52 2.25 9.24
N LEU A 190 2.20 2.49 9.32
CA LEU A 190 1.61 3.80 9.11
C LEU A 190 0.75 4.24 10.31
N ARG A 191 0.74 5.55 10.54
CA ARG A 191 -0.28 6.23 11.35
C ARG A 191 -1.53 6.50 10.51
N SER A 192 -2.62 6.88 11.16
CA SER A 192 -3.80 7.37 10.44
C SER A 192 -3.44 8.60 9.60
N ALA A 193 -3.87 8.65 8.34
CA ALA A 193 -3.51 9.70 7.39
C ALA A 193 -1.98 9.90 7.28
N GLY A 194 -1.21 8.80 7.29
CA GLY A 194 0.23 8.78 7.07
C GLY A 194 0.59 8.27 5.69
N LEU A 195 1.73 8.72 5.16
CA LEU A 195 2.30 8.23 3.91
C LEU A 195 3.82 8.09 4.05
N CYS A 196 4.43 7.35 3.12
CA CYS A 196 5.86 7.10 3.09
C CYS A 196 6.43 7.46 1.73
N ASN A 197 7.68 7.94 1.71
CA ASN A 197 8.45 8.19 0.50
C ASN A 197 9.41 7.02 0.27
N LEU A 198 9.21 6.31 -0.82
CA LEU A 198 10.00 5.12 -1.16
C LEU A 198 11.11 5.45 -2.14
N SER A 199 12.29 4.89 -1.87
CA SER A 199 13.41 4.81 -2.80
C SER A 199 13.97 3.38 -2.79
N GLU A 200 14.64 2.97 -3.85
CA GLU A 200 15.08 1.58 -4.01
C GLU A 200 16.54 1.53 -4.45
N VAL A 201 17.34 0.79 -3.72
CA VAL A 201 18.74 0.49 -4.01
C VAL A 201 18.82 -0.86 -4.71
N VAL A 202 19.41 -0.90 -5.90
CA VAL A 202 19.66 -2.13 -6.64
C VAL A 202 21.01 -2.69 -6.23
N ILE A 203 20.99 -3.87 -5.63
CA ILE A 203 22.18 -4.64 -5.25
C ILE A 203 22.64 -5.45 -6.45
N ARG A 204 23.93 -5.47 -6.69
CA ARG A 204 24.59 -6.28 -7.71
C ARG A 204 25.55 -7.28 -7.06
N TYR A 205 25.86 -8.33 -7.77
CA TYR A 205 26.75 -9.40 -7.30
C TYR A 205 28.12 -8.89 -6.86
N GLU A 206 28.65 -7.92 -7.58
CA GLU A 206 29.98 -7.32 -7.36
C GLU A 206 30.01 -6.19 -6.32
N ASP A 207 28.89 -5.83 -5.74
CA ASP A 207 28.86 -4.74 -4.76
C ASP A 207 29.66 -5.09 -3.51
N THR A 208 30.38 -4.10 -2.99
CA THR A 208 30.99 -4.13 -1.66
C THR A 208 30.15 -3.36 -0.67
N LEU A 209 30.47 -3.47 0.62
CA LEU A 209 29.79 -2.67 1.65
C LEU A 209 29.90 -1.16 1.38
N GLU A 210 31.05 -0.71 0.89
CA GLU A 210 31.30 0.69 0.56
C GLU A 210 30.44 1.17 -0.61
N THR A 211 30.35 0.38 -1.69
CA THR A 211 29.52 0.74 -2.85
C THR A 211 28.03 0.73 -2.47
N LEU A 212 27.60 -0.20 -1.63
CA LEU A 212 26.24 -0.25 -1.10
C LEU A 212 25.93 0.94 -0.19
N LYS A 213 26.86 1.36 0.68
CA LYS A 213 26.71 2.57 1.50
C LYS A 213 26.54 3.82 0.62
N GLU A 214 27.30 3.95 -0.47
CA GLU A 214 27.14 5.09 -1.39
C GLU A 214 25.77 5.06 -2.10
N LYS A 215 25.31 3.89 -2.57
CA LYS A 215 23.96 3.75 -3.13
C LYS A 215 22.86 4.09 -2.11
N VAL A 216 23.00 3.62 -0.88
CA VAL A 216 22.09 3.94 0.23
C VAL A 216 22.10 5.43 0.55
N ARG A 217 23.29 6.08 0.53
CA ARG A 217 23.42 7.53 0.70
C ARG A 217 22.58 8.29 -0.33
N ILE A 218 22.75 7.99 -1.60
CA ILE A 218 22.01 8.62 -2.70
C ILE A 218 20.50 8.39 -2.55
N ALA A 219 20.08 7.15 -2.31
CA ALA A 219 18.67 6.81 -2.12
C ALA A 219 18.04 7.51 -0.92
N THR A 220 18.80 7.68 0.17
CA THR A 220 18.35 8.41 1.37
C THR A 220 18.19 9.90 1.09
N ILE A 221 19.13 10.52 0.35
CA ILE A 221 19.04 11.92 -0.07
C ILE A 221 17.79 12.13 -0.91
N ILE A 222 17.57 11.29 -1.94
CA ILE A 222 16.39 11.37 -2.81
C ILE A 222 15.10 11.24 -1.99
N GLY A 223 15.03 10.26 -1.07
CA GLY A 223 13.87 10.08 -0.19
C GLY A 223 13.64 11.30 0.71
N THR A 224 14.70 11.89 1.27
CA THR A 224 14.61 13.09 2.10
C THR A 224 14.07 14.28 1.31
N TYR A 225 14.52 14.50 0.07
CA TYR A 225 13.95 15.51 -0.82
C TYR A 225 12.49 15.22 -1.17
N GLN A 226 12.14 13.97 -1.48
CA GLN A 226 10.75 13.58 -1.72
C GLN A 226 9.83 13.95 -0.56
N SER A 227 10.33 13.86 0.67
CA SER A 227 9.54 14.18 1.88
C SER A 227 9.16 15.66 1.97
N LEU A 228 9.76 16.55 1.18
CA LEU A 228 9.38 17.97 1.06
C LEU A 228 8.09 18.17 0.26
N LEU A 229 7.69 17.21 -0.56
CA LEU A 229 6.50 17.29 -1.40
C LEU A 229 5.24 17.10 -0.55
N THR A 230 4.77 18.17 0.08
CA THR A 230 3.63 18.17 1.02
C THR A 230 2.41 18.97 0.52
N ASP A 231 2.39 19.36 -0.77
CA ASP A 231 1.20 19.99 -1.39
C ASP A 231 0.16 18.93 -1.80
N PHE A 232 -0.64 18.50 -0.84
CA PHE A 232 -1.67 17.47 -1.03
C PHE A 232 -3.04 18.10 -1.34
N ARG A 233 -3.31 18.44 -2.60
CA ARG A 233 -4.49 19.19 -3.05
C ARG A 233 -5.84 18.50 -2.88
N TYR A 234 -5.86 17.16 -2.81
CA TYR A 234 -7.11 16.37 -2.86
C TYR A 234 -7.44 15.63 -1.56
N VAL A 235 -6.60 15.75 -0.54
CA VAL A 235 -6.80 15.10 0.75
C VAL A 235 -6.86 16.13 1.88
N ARG A 236 -7.35 15.71 3.05
CA ARG A 236 -7.47 16.60 4.22
C ARG A 236 -6.09 17.08 4.69
N ASN A 237 -6.02 18.28 5.25
CA ASN A 237 -4.79 18.90 5.73
C ASN A 237 -4.01 18.06 6.77
N ILE A 238 -4.68 17.15 7.46
CA ILE A 238 -4.04 16.21 8.40
C ILE A 238 -2.95 15.36 7.72
N TRP A 239 -3.08 15.02 6.43
CA TRP A 239 -2.04 14.30 5.68
C TRP A 239 -0.75 15.11 5.58
N LYS A 240 -0.87 16.42 5.27
CA LYS A 240 0.27 17.33 5.23
C LYS A 240 0.94 17.41 6.60
N LYS A 241 0.16 17.70 7.66
CA LYS A 241 0.67 17.80 9.03
C LYS A 241 1.42 16.54 9.46
N ASN A 242 0.85 15.38 9.21
CA ASN A 242 1.45 14.10 9.58
C ASN A 242 2.72 13.80 8.78
N GLN A 243 2.74 14.15 7.49
CA GLN A 243 3.93 13.99 6.66
C GLN A 243 5.06 14.92 7.11
N GLU A 244 4.77 16.17 7.43
CA GLU A 244 5.75 17.13 7.91
C GLU A 244 6.29 16.76 9.30
N GLU A 245 5.47 16.13 10.14
CA GLU A 245 5.89 15.64 11.45
C GLU A 245 6.79 14.40 11.35
N GLU A 246 6.39 13.38 10.61
CA GLU A 246 7.09 12.09 10.55
C GLU A 246 8.17 12.00 9.49
N ARG A 247 8.04 12.71 8.36
CA ARG A 247 8.96 12.63 7.20
C ARG A 247 9.33 11.20 6.82
N LEU A 248 8.36 10.28 6.87
CA LEU A 248 8.59 8.84 6.79
C LEU A 248 9.24 8.46 5.46
N LEU A 249 10.38 7.76 5.53
CA LEU A 249 11.08 7.20 4.38
C LEU A 249 10.97 5.67 4.36
N GLY A 250 11.18 5.12 3.18
CA GLY A 250 11.36 3.69 2.95
C GLY A 250 12.49 3.48 1.95
N VAL A 251 13.73 3.62 2.40
CA VAL A 251 14.92 3.25 1.62
C VAL A 251 14.99 1.74 1.61
N SER A 252 14.74 1.15 0.45
CA SER A 252 14.60 -0.30 0.26
C SER A 252 15.79 -0.88 -0.49
N LEU A 253 16.04 -2.16 -0.26
CA LEU A 253 17.03 -2.95 -0.99
C LEU A 253 16.32 -3.95 -1.90
N THR A 254 16.79 -4.11 -3.15
CA THR A 254 16.36 -5.18 -4.08
C THR A 254 17.58 -5.88 -4.66
N GLY A 255 17.44 -7.17 -4.99
CA GLY A 255 18.57 -8.00 -5.39
C GLY A 255 19.36 -8.60 -4.22
N ILE A 256 18.78 -8.63 -3.03
CA ILE A 256 19.43 -9.20 -1.82
C ILE A 256 19.89 -10.65 -2.07
N MET A 257 19.02 -11.45 -2.71
CA MET A 257 19.29 -12.86 -2.96
C MET A 257 20.24 -13.13 -4.13
N ASP A 258 20.57 -12.10 -4.91
CA ASP A 258 21.59 -12.17 -5.97
C ASP A 258 23.02 -11.89 -5.43
N HIS A 259 23.16 -11.45 -4.17
CA HIS A 259 24.43 -11.02 -3.61
C HIS A 259 25.06 -12.10 -2.72
N PRO A 260 26.37 -12.39 -2.86
CA PRO A 260 27.01 -13.52 -2.17
C PRO A 260 27.01 -13.39 -0.63
N VAL A 261 27.12 -12.19 -0.09
CA VAL A 261 27.08 -11.94 1.37
C VAL A 261 25.64 -11.80 1.86
N LEU A 262 24.84 -10.92 1.25
CA LEU A 262 23.51 -10.56 1.76
C LEU A 262 22.47 -11.67 1.61
N SER A 263 22.68 -12.63 0.71
CA SER A 263 21.82 -13.81 0.59
C SER A 263 22.00 -14.82 1.73
N GLN A 264 23.03 -14.66 2.54
CA GLN A 264 23.34 -15.54 3.65
C GLN A 264 22.65 -15.13 4.94
N THR A 265 22.31 -16.10 5.80
CA THR A 265 21.79 -15.88 7.15
C THR A 265 22.91 -15.98 8.19
N ASN A 266 23.92 -15.13 8.08
CA ASN A 266 25.08 -15.12 8.93
C ASN A 266 25.32 -13.75 9.58
N GLU A 267 26.34 -13.68 10.45
CA GLU A 267 26.68 -12.47 11.19
C GLU A 267 27.20 -11.35 10.28
N GLU A 268 27.93 -11.69 9.23
CA GLU A 268 28.46 -10.74 8.27
C GLU A 268 27.33 -9.99 7.55
N ALA A 269 26.35 -10.70 6.98
CA ALA A 269 25.17 -10.11 6.37
C ALA A 269 24.40 -9.22 7.34
N ALA A 270 24.23 -9.68 8.58
CA ALA A 270 23.56 -8.91 9.62
C ALA A 270 24.31 -7.61 9.95
N ASN A 271 25.64 -7.64 9.97
CA ASN A 271 26.47 -6.45 10.22
C ASN A 271 26.41 -5.47 9.05
N TRP A 272 26.49 -5.94 7.80
CA TRP A 272 26.32 -5.07 6.63
C TRP A 272 24.96 -4.34 6.66
N LEU A 273 23.88 -5.04 6.97
CA LEU A 273 22.56 -4.44 7.08
C LEU A 273 22.47 -3.39 8.23
N LYS A 274 23.11 -3.66 9.38
CA LYS A 274 23.17 -2.71 10.50
C LYS A 274 23.97 -1.46 10.12
N GLU A 275 25.11 -1.61 9.46
CA GLU A 275 25.94 -0.49 9.01
C GLU A 275 25.25 0.36 7.96
N MET A 276 24.63 -0.25 6.94
CA MET A 276 23.83 0.48 5.95
C MET A 276 22.67 1.25 6.59
N LYS A 277 21.98 0.64 7.56
CA LYS A 277 20.92 1.33 8.32
C LYS A 277 21.46 2.52 9.12
N ALA A 278 22.56 2.35 9.84
CA ALA A 278 23.19 3.43 10.60
C ALA A 278 23.62 4.57 9.68
N HIS A 279 24.20 4.23 8.53
CA HIS A 279 24.58 5.18 7.49
C HIS A 279 23.38 5.97 6.94
N ALA A 280 22.29 5.29 6.60
CA ALA A 280 21.06 5.95 6.16
C ALA A 280 20.51 6.94 7.22
N ILE A 281 20.56 6.58 8.49
CA ILE A 281 20.14 7.46 9.59
C ILE A 281 21.02 8.71 9.63
N ALA A 282 22.35 8.57 9.56
CA ALA A 282 23.29 9.68 9.59
C ALA A 282 23.08 10.63 8.38
N VAL A 283 22.92 10.07 7.19
CA VAL A 283 22.63 10.83 5.95
C VAL A 283 21.31 11.60 6.06
N ASN A 284 20.25 10.97 6.55
CA ASN A 284 18.96 11.66 6.74
C ASN A 284 19.07 12.78 7.77
N SER A 285 19.81 12.58 8.88
CA SER A 285 20.06 13.62 9.86
C SER A 285 20.75 14.83 9.25
N GLU A 286 21.86 14.61 8.55
CA GLU A 286 22.63 15.66 7.86
C GLU A 286 21.76 16.46 6.87
N TRP A 287 21.03 15.76 6.02
CA TRP A 287 20.23 16.41 4.97
C TRP A 287 18.95 17.06 5.53
N SER A 288 18.37 16.52 6.58
CA SER A 288 17.25 17.17 7.27
C SER A 288 17.67 18.50 7.90
N GLU A 289 18.86 18.58 8.48
CA GLU A 289 19.43 19.81 9.02
C GLU A 289 19.67 20.83 7.89
N LYS A 290 20.34 20.43 6.80
CA LYS A 290 20.58 21.31 5.63
C LYS A 290 19.29 21.85 5.02
N LEU A 291 18.20 21.09 5.04
CA LEU A 291 16.90 21.47 4.48
C LEU A 291 15.98 22.17 5.49
N GLY A 292 16.38 22.26 6.77
CA GLY A 292 15.57 22.88 7.82
C GLY A 292 14.27 22.14 8.11
N ILE A 293 14.27 20.79 8.05
CA ILE A 293 13.10 19.95 8.27
C ILE A 293 13.32 18.93 9.38
N ASN A 294 12.24 18.34 9.88
CA ASN A 294 12.33 17.25 10.85
C ASN A 294 13.07 16.04 10.26
N GLN A 295 13.87 15.38 11.09
CA GLN A 295 14.42 14.07 10.73
C GLN A 295 13.32 13.04 10.59
N SER A 296 13.52 12.08 9.67
CA SER A 296 12.57 11.00 9.46
C SER A 296 12.51 10.04 10.64
N VAL A 297 11.32 9.75 11.12
CA VAL A 297 11.12 8.85 12.29
C VAL A 297 11.38 7.38 11.96
N ALA A 298 11.30 6.99 10.67
CA ALA A 298 11.75 5.70 10.14
C ALA A 298 12.30 5.93 8.73
N ILE A 299 13.32 5.15 8.33
CA ILE A 299 14.09 5.42 7.11
C ILE A 299 14.23 4.20 6.22
N THR A 300 14.54 3.03 6.79
CA THR A 300 14.86 1.82 6.02
C THR A 300 13.70 0.83 6.01
N THR A 301 13.55 0.12 4.91
CA THR A 301 12.57 -0.95 4.74
C THR A 301 13.10 -2.01 3.75
N VAL A 302 12.35 -3.09 3.58
CA VAL A 302 12.55 -4.03 2.46
C VAL A 302 11.21 -4.21 1.77
N LYS A 303 11.05 -3.55 0.63
CA LYS A 303 9.85 -3.63 -0.19
C LYS A 303 9.93 -4.82 -1.15
N PRO A 304 8.85 -5.59 -1.31
CA PRO A 304 8.72 -6.48 -2.47
C PRO A 304 8.77 -5.64 -3.75
N SER A 305 9.84 -5.77 -4.54
CA SER A 305 10.00 -5.03 -5.78
C SER A 305 9.24 -5.74 -6.90
N GLY A 306 8.28 -5.07 -7.51
CA GLY A 306 7.52 -5.63 -8.62
C GLY A 306 8.17 -5.30 -9.97
N THR A 307 7.85 -4.11 -10.47
CA THR A 307 8.28 -3.67 -11.81
C THR A 307 9.77 -3.31 -11.87
N VAL A 308 10.30 -2.63 -10.83
CA VAL A 308 11.69 -2.15 -10.84
C VAL A 308 12.66 -3.31 -10.90
N SER A 309 12.48 -4.36 -10.08
CA SER A 309 13.37 -5.53 -10.11
C SER A 309 13.43 -6.20 -11.49
N GLN A 310 12.32 -6.23 -12.22
CA GLN A 310 12.28 -6.76 -13.59
C GLN A 310 13.00 -5.84 -14.58
N LEU A 311 12.78 -4.52 -14.44
CA LEU A 311 13.43 -3.54 -15.32
C LEU A 311 14.95 -3.56 -15.20
N VAL A 312 15.46 -3.79 -13.99
CA VAL A 312 16.91 -3.77 -13.69
C VAL A 312 17.54 -5.16 -13.62
N ASP A 313 16.78 -6.20 -13.96
CA ASP A 313 17.21 -7.60 -13.87
C ASP A 313 17.83 -7.94 -12.51
N SER A 314 17.00 -7.95 -11.48
CA SER A 314 17.40 -8.33 -10.11
C SER A 314 16.35 -9.17 -9.43
N ALA A 315 16.73 -9.93 -8.41
CA ALA A 315 15.81 -10.57 -7.49
C ALA A 315 14.96 -9.52 -6.75
N SER A 316 13.68 -9.82 -6.48
CA SER A 316 12.72 -8.88 -5.91
C SER A 316 12.85 -8.75 -4.39
N GLY A 317 13.39 -7.65 -3.89
CA GLY A 317 13.56 -7.41 -2.45
C GLY A 317 14.36 -8.53 -1.79
N ILE A 318 13.73 -9.27 -0.86
CA ILE A 318 14.32 -10.43 -0.17
C ILE A 318 14.01 -11.78 -0.84
N HIS A 319 13.23 -11.79 -1.93
CA HIS A 319 12.85 -13.03 -2.60
C HIS A 319 13.96 -13.53 -3.51
N PRO A 320 14.19 -14.84 -3.62
CA PRO A 320 15.05 -15.39 -4.64
C PRO A 320 14.42 -15.27 -6.03
N ARG A 321 15.19 -15.43 -7.07
CA ARG A 321 14.66 -15.60 -8.42
C ARG A 321 13.86 -16.89 -8.48
N TYR A 322 12.67 -16.81 -9.10
CA TYR A 322 11.78 -17.96 -9.20
C TYR A 322 12.35 -19.03 -10.13
N SER A 323 12.85 -18.63 -11.28
CA SER A 323 13.40 -19.46 -12.34
C SER A 323 14.24 -18.59 -13.26
N GLU A 324 15.13 -19.22 -14.07
CA GLU A 324 15.87 -18.54 -15.14
C GLU A 324 14.91 -17.92 -16.18
N HIS A 325 13.83 -18.65 -16.49
CA HIS A 325 12.78 -18.18 -17.40
C HIS A 325 11.41 -18.40 -16.76
N TYR A 326 10.54 -17.40 -16.79
CA TYR A 326 9.17 -17.50 -16.31
C TYR A 326 8.25 -16.46 -16.99
N ILE A 327 6.96 -16.77 -17.00
CA ILE A 327 5.90 -15.85 -17.47
C ILE A 327 5.27 -15.19 -16.26
N ARG A 328 5.16 -13.88 -16.30
CA ARG A 328 4.52 -13.09 -15.24
C ARG A 328 3.23 -12.44 -15.74
#